data_9fdeeb82a1d92786c2167d601cc5dde6
#
_entry.id   9fdeeb82a1d92786c2167d601cc5dde6
#
_cell.length_a   1.000
_cell.length_b   1.000
_cell.length_c   1.000
_cell.angle_alpha   90.00
_cell.angle_beta   90.00
_cell.angle_gamma   90.00
#
_symmetry.space_group_name_H-M   'P 1'
#
loop_
_entity.id
_entity.type
_entity.pdbx_description
1 polymer ?
#
loop_
_entity_poly.entity_id
_entity_poly.type
_entity_poly.pdbx_seq_one_letter_code
_entity_poly.pdbx_strand_id
1 'polypeptide(L)'
;TQPSTVTPKDGYRFEKWQQDDLTFFNSDDELRNSEYLEDQTFIAHFTVRRDLHYEIHYFYEDANGVVTEDTAAAIVSDIGVFGEKILTTTVPKESEFNGKHYVLERIIGADKRIGLDPKENIVNVYYSIDVIGKEDPDKPDNIPDKYQITFTYVSADEDKGTVTGITREVATVYEIFTDSET
;
A
#
# COMPACT_ATOMS: atom_id res chain seq x y z
N THR A 1 14.52 -30.33 36.92
CA THR A 1 13.14 -29.85 37.08
C THR A 1 12.52 -29.62 35.70
N GLN A 2 11.21 -29.89 35.56
CA GLN A 2 10.52 -29.61 34.29
C GLN A 2 9.87 -28.22 34.41
N PRO A 3 10.15 -27.27 33.51
CA PRO A 3 9.50 -25.98 33.52
C PRO A 3 7.99 -26.11 33.33
N SER A 4 7.23 -25.15 33.79
CA SER A 4 5.81 -25.04 33.53
C SER A 4 5.57 -24.83 32.05
N THR A 5 4.46 -25.34 31.53
CA THR A 5 4.03 -25.06 30.15
C THR A 5 3.78 -23.57 29.97
N VAL A 6 4.42 -22.98 28.99
CA VAL A 6 4.23 -21.57 28.60
C VAL A 6 3.24 -21.50 27.46
N THR A 7 2.16 -20.73 27.66
CA THR A 7 1.13 -20.51 26.65
C THR A 7 1.08 -19.02 26.30
N PRO A 8 1.67 -18.60 25.17
CA PRO A 8 1.56 -17.23 24.70
C PRO A 8 0.11 -16.84 24.40
N LYS A 9 -0.24 -15.59 24.61
CA LYS A 9 -1.49 -15.01 24.09
C LYS A 9 -1.42 -14.84 22.58
N ASP A 10 -2.56 -14.69 21.94
CA ASP A 10 -2.69 -14.40 20.52
C ASP A 10 -1.79 -13.22 20.10
N GLY A 11 -1.05 -13.42 19.02
CA GLY A 11 -0.11 -12.41 18.49
C GLY A 11 1.23 -12.32 19.19
N TYR A 12 1.45 -13.14 20.20
CA TYR A 12 2.73 -13.20 20.91
C TYR A 12 3.37 -14.58 20.77
N ARG A 13 4.67 -14.65 20.99
CA ARG A 13 5.43 -15.89 21.11
C ARG A 13 6.30 -15.81 22.35
N PHE A 14 6.59 -16.98 22.92
CA PHE A 14 7.59 -17.07 23.97
C PHE A 14 8.96 -16.61 23.40
N GLU A 15 9.66 -15.83 24.18
CA GLU A 15 11.00 -15.31 23.82
C GLU A 15 12.08 -16.01 24.61
N LYS A 16 12.01 -15.94 25.93
CA LYS A 16 13.04 -16.44 26.84
C LYS A 16 12.53 -16.54 28.27
N TRP A 17 13.29 -17.27 29.08
CA TRP A 17 13.22 -17.21 30.53
C TRP A 17 14.25 -16.23 31.09
N GLN A 18 13.94 -15.57 32.18
CA GLN A 18 14.82 -14.73 32.96
C GLN A 18 14.85 -15.25 34.40
N GLN A 19 16.04 -15.47 34.94
CA GLN A 19 16.24 -15.86 36.33
C GLN A 19 16.50 -14.64 37.22
N ASP A 20 17.44 -13.77 36.80
CA ASP A 20 17.80 -12.51 37.43
C ASP A 20 18.08 -11.45 36.37
N ASP A 21 18.59 -10.28 36.74
CA ASP A 21 18.83 -9.15 35.82
C ASP A 21 19.78 -9.48 34.67
N LEU A 22 20.60 -10.52 34.77
CA LEU A 22 21.68 -10.84 33.84
C LEU A 22 21.58 -12.24 33.23
N THR A 23 20.81 -13.15 33.82
CA THR A 23 20.74 -14.56 33.42
C THR A 23 19.50 -14.85 32.64
N PHE A 24 19.66 -15.23 31.35
CA PHE A 24 18.58 -15.55 30.44
C PHE A 24 18.77 -16.96 29.84
N PHE A 25 17.65 -17.64 29.58
CA PHE A 25 17.61 -18.94 28.91
C PHE A 25 16.65 -18.84 27.71
N ASN A 26 17.13 -19.22 26.53
CA ASN A 26 16.36 -19.09 25.29
C ASN A 26 15.41 -20.28 25.04
N SER A 27 15.56 -21.31 25.84
CA SER A 27 14.71 -22.50 25.73
C SER A 27 14.51 -23.18 27.10
N ASP A 28 13.50 -24.04 27.15
CA ASP A 28 13.25 -24.90 28.30
C ASP A 28 14.41 -25.89 28.55
N ASP A 29 15.10 -26.30 27.48
CA ASP A 29 16.20 -27.25 27.60
C ASP A 29 17.44 -26.60 28.23
N GLU A 30 17.74 -25.33 27.89
CA GLU A 30 18.81 -24.58 28.56
C GLU A 30 18.51 -24.46 30.06
N LEU A 31 17.27 -24.10 30.42
CA LEU A 31 16.85 -23.96 31.79
C LEU A 31 16.92 -25.30 32.55
N ARG A 32 16.51 -26.43 31.93
CA ARG A 32 16.57 -27.76 32.56
C ARG A 32 17.98 -28.27 32.80
N ASN A 33 18.90 -27.93 31.92
CA ASN A 33 20.29 -28.41 31.98
C ASN A 33 21.17 -27.57 32.91
N SER A 34 20.61 -26.50 33.51
CA SER A 34 21.33 -25.70 34.49
C SER A 34 21.23 -26.27 35.90
N GLU A 35 22.30 -26.11 36.67
CA GLU A 35 22.35 -26.54 38.07
C GLU A 35 21.89 -25.40 38.99
N TYR A 36 21.02 -25.73 39.95
CA TYR A 36 20.49 -24.79 40.93
C TYR A 36 20.73 -25.32 42.33
N LEU A 37 21.31 -24.49 43.19
CA LEU A 37 21.66 -24.83 44.55
C LEU A 37 20.69 -24.27 45.59
N GLU A 38 19.76 -23.42 45.15
CA GLU A 38 18.80 -22.75 46.01
C GLU A 38 17.47 -22.52 45.22
N ASP A 39 16.45 -22.03 45.90
CA ASP A 39 15.16 -21.70 45.30
C ASP A 39 15.34 -20.61 44.26
N GLN A 40 14.70 -20.81 43.07
CA GLN A 40 14.82 -19.90 41.95
C GLN A 40 13.44 -19.46 41.47
N THR A 41 13.38 -18.22 41.01
CA THR A 41 12.20 -17.68 40.30
C THR A 41 12.56 -17.42 38.84
N PHE A 42 11.76 -17.96 37.92
CA PHE A 42 11.93 -17.76 36.50
C PHE A 42 10.75 -16.97 35.94
N ILE A 43 11.06 -15.92 35.18
CA ILE A 43 10.09 -15.03 34.53
C ILE A 43 10.07 -15.36 33.05
N ALA A 44 8.89 -15.72 32.53
CA ALA A 44 8.70 -15.92 31.10
C ALA A 44 8.52 -14.58 30.38
N HIS A 45 9.32 -14.34 29.38
CA HIS A 45 9.20 -13.19 28.49
C HIS A 45 8.51 -13.58 27.19
N PHE A 46 7.69 -12.66 26.69
CA PHE A 46 6.97 -12.82 25.43
C PHE A 46 7.25 -11.63 24.53
N THR A 47 7.40 -11.90 23.23
CA THR A 47 7.56 -10.88 22.22
C THR A 47 6.41 -10.93 21.21
N VAL A 48 6.11 -9.79 20.61
CA VAL A 48 5.11 -9.71 19.55
C VAL A 48 5.58 -10.48 18.32
N ARG A 49 4.67 -11.16 17.64
CA ARG A 49 4.97 -11.87 16.39
C ARG A 49 5.26 -10.87 15.26
N ARG A 50 6.36 -11.12 14.53
CA ARG A 50 6.86 -10.31 13.41
C ARG A 50 7.01 -11.14 12.14
N ASP A 51 6.32 -12.26 12.08
CA ASP A 51 6.41 -13.30 11.06
C ASP A 51 5.04 -13.56 10.41
N LEU A 52 4.15 -12.56 10.42
CA LEU A 52 2.79 -12.69 9.89
C LEU A 52 2.72 -12.12 8.49
N HIS A 53 2.24 -12.94 7.56
CA HIS A 53 2.09 -12.55 6.17
C HIS A 53 0.87 -11.66 5.96
N TYR A 54 1.00 -10.70 5.05
CA TYR A 54 -0.09 -9.90 4.51
C TYR A 54 0.07 -9.78 2.98
N GLU A 55 -1.00 -9.41 2.31
CA GLU A 55 -1.05 -9.28 0.85
C GLU A 55 -1.71 -7.97 0.44
N ILE A 56 -1.21 -7.36 -0.64
CA ILE A 56 -1.83 -6.22 -1.31
C ILE A 56 -2.12 -6.65 -2.75
N HIS A 57 -3.39 -6.64 -3.12
CA HIS A 57 -3.88 -6.99 -4.44
C HIS A 57 -4.23 -5.73 -5.22
N TYR A 58 -3.89 -5.69 -6.50
CA TYR A 58 -4.15 -4.58 -7.39
C TYR A 58 -5.20 -4.94 -8.43
N PHE A 59 -6.22 -4.10 -8.56
CA PHE A 59 -7.33 -4.27 -9.49
C PHE A 59 -7.46 -3.05 -10.38
N TYR A 60 -7.70 -3.27 -11.67
CA TYR A 60 -7.81 -2.24 -12.69
C TYR A 60 -9.19 -2.32 -13.35
N GLU A 61 -9.97 -1.25 -13.23
CA GLU A 61 -11.30 -1.13 -13.82
C GLU A 61 -11.21 -0.32 -15.11
N ASP A 62 -11.64 -0.90 -16.22
CA ASP A 62 -11.64 -0.24 -17.52
C ASP A 62 -12.86 0.68 -17.70
N ALA A 63 -12.92 1.41 -18.83
CA ALA A 63 -14.00 2.34 -19.15
C ALA A 63 -15.39 1.66 -19.27
N ASN A 64 -15.47 0.34 -19.35
CA ASN A 64 -16.70 -0.43 -19.39
C ASN A 64 -17.10 -0.99 -18.03
N GLY A 65 -16.31 -0.69 -16.97
CA GLY A 65 -16.53 -1.21 -15.63
C GLY A 65 -16.02 -2.65 -15.44
N VAL A 66 -15.19 -3.16 -16.34
CA VAL A 66 -14.59 -4.49 -16.21
C VAL A 66 -13.37 -4.40 -15.32
N VAL A 67 -13.41 -5.12 -14.20
CA VAL A 67 -12.32 -5.16 -13.22
C VAL A 67 -11.41 -6.35 -13.51
N THR A 68 -10.12 -6.09 -13.67
CA THR A 68 -9.08 -7.10 -13.88
C THR A 68 -8.06 -7.03 -12.74
N GLU A 69 -7.78 -8.17 -12.12
CA GLU A 69 -6.70 -8.29 -11.14
C GLU A 69 -5.35 -8.38 -11.87
N ASP A 70 -4.38 -7.59 -11.44
CA ASP A 70 -3.00 -7.73 -11.91
C ASP A 70 -2.30 -8.85 -11.13
N THR A 71 -2.37 -10.05 -11.70
CA THR A 71 -1.69 -11.23 -11.13
C THR A 71 -0.18 -11.23 -11.36
N ALA A 72 0.34 -10.33 -12.20
CA ALA A 72 1.77 -10.20 -12.50
C ALA A 72 2.47 -9.17 -11.62
N ALA A 73 1.81 -8.05 -11.28
CA ALA A 73 2.33 -7.08 -10.30
C ALA A 73 2.35 -7.66 -8.89
N ALA A 74 1.78 -8.84 -8.79
CA ALA A 74 1.72 -9.72 -7.65
C ALA A 74 1.57 -9.01 -6.30
N ILE A 75 0.54 -9.31 -5.68
CA ILE A 75 0.60 -9.65 -4.28
C ILE A 75 1.95 -9.25 -3.72
N VAL A 76 2.04 -8.03 -3.22
CA VAL A 76 3.14 -7.71 -2.33
C VAL A 76 2.88 -8.55 -1.08
N SER A 77 3.37 -9.80 -1.11
CA SER A 77 3.41 -10.65 0.06
C SER A 77 4.61 -10.23 0.88
N ASP A 78 4.36 -9.68 2.03
CA ASP A 78 5.42 -9.27 2.94
C ASP A 78 5.10 -9.75 4.35
N ILE A 79 6.04 -9.56 5.24
CA ILE A 79 5.96 -9.97 6.64
C ILE A 79 5.77 -8.75 7.52
N GLY A 80 4.77 -8.81 8.37
CA GLY A 80 4.44 -7.73 9.28
C GLY A 80 4.32 -8.14 10.74
N VAL A 81 4.08 -7.16 11.57
CA VAL A 81 3.98 -7.28 13.02
C VAL A 81 2.53 -7.37 13.44
N PHE A 82 2.20 -8.30 14.33
CA PHE A 82 0.86 -8.43 14.88
C PHE A 82 0.31 -7.11 15.40
N GLY A 83 -0.89 -6.75 14.98
CA GLY A 83 -1.60 -5.56 15.41
C GLY A 83 -1.16 -4.25 14.73
N GLU A 84 -0.08 -4.24 13.94
CA GLU A 84 0.27 -3.10 13.10
C GLU A 84 -0.65 -3.00 11.88
N LYS A 85 -0.82 -1.78 11.36
CA LYS A 85 -1.58 -1.58 10.12
C LYS A 85 -0.78 -2.08 8.92
N ILE A 86 -1.48 -2.66 7.96
CA ILE A 86 -0.88 -2.95 6.65
C ILE A 86 -0.57 -1.60 6.00
N LEU A 87 0.73 -1.36 5.71
CA LEU A 87 1.19 -0.09 5.18
C LEU A 87 0.67 0.12 3.75
N THR A 88 -0.21 1.10 3.60
CA THR A 88 -0.74 1.53 2.29
C THR A 88 -0.14 2.85 1.80
N THR A 89 0.77 3.44 2.58
CA THR A 89 1.39 4.74 2.27
C THR A 89 2.26 4.72 1.03
N THR A 90 2.66 3.54 0.57
CA THR A 90 3.47 3.33 -0.64
C THR A 90 2.64 3.07 -1.90
N VAL A 91 1.30 3.01 -1.78
CA VAL A 91 0.43 2.80 -2.94
C VAL A 91 0.49 4.04 -3.84
N PRO A 92 0.92 3.90 -5.10
CA PRO A 92 0.98 5.01 -6.03
C PRO A 92 -0.41 5.60 -6.30
N LYS A 93 -0.48 6.90 -6.54
CA LYS A 93 -1.74 7.54 -6.95
C LYS A 93 -2.10 7.23 -8.40
N GLU A 94 -1.11 6.89 -9.21
CA GLU A 94 -1.23 6.58 -10.63
C GLU A 94 -0.50 5.27 -10.91
N SER A 95 -0.99 4.51 -11.87
CA SER A 95 -0.40 3.24 -12.28
C SER A 95 -0.61 2.99 -13.77
N GLU A 96 0.27 2.20 -14.37
CA GLU A 96 0.13 1.73 -15.75
C GLU A 96 -0.16 0.22 -15.75
N PHE A 97 -1.18 -0.19 -16.50
CA PHE A 97 -1.53 -1.58 -16.67
C PHE A 97 -1.96 -1.84 -18.13
N ASN A 98 -1.33 -2.84 -18.76
CA ASN A 98 -1.56 -3.19 -20.17
C ASN A 98 -1.46 -1.99 -21.14
N GLY A 99 -0.50 -1.09 -20.88
CA GLY A 99 -0.25 0.09 -21.71
C GLY A 99 -1.28 1.21 -21.58
N LYS A 100 -2.14 1.15 -20.57
CA LYS A 100 -3.11 2.19 -20.25
C LYS A 100 -2.79 2.82 -18.91
N HIS A 101 -3.16 4.08 -18.74
CA HIS A 101 -3.00 4.83 -17.52
C HIS A 101 -4.24 4.71 -16.63
N TYR A 102 -4.00 4.56 -15.33
CA TYR A 102 -5.03 4.41 -14.31
C TYR A 102 -4.73 5.30 -13.11
N VAL A 103 -5.76 5.79 -12.47
CA VAL A 103 -5.69 6.59 -11.25
C VAL A 103 -6.25 5.81 -10.07
N LEU A 104 -5.66 6.00 -8.89
CA LEU A 104 -6.13 5.36 -7.67
C LEU A 104 -7.54 5.84 -7.34
N GLU A 105 -8.48 4.91 -7.30
CA GLU A 105 -9.87 5.19 -6.97
C GLU A 105 -10.16 4.94 -5.48
N ARG A 106 -9.86 3.73 -5.00
CA ARG A 106 -10.14 3.34 -3.61
C ARG A 106 -9.21 2.23 -3.12
N ILE A 107 -9.07 2.16 -1.80
CA ILE A 107 -8.38 1.09 -1.11
C ILE A 107 -9.34 0.45 -0.12
N ILE A 108 -9.57 -0.84 -0.25
CA ILE A 108 -10.39 -1.62 0.68
C ILE A 108 -9.47 -2.36 1.64
N GLY A 109 -9.72 -2.20 2.93
CA GLY A 109 -8.90 -2.79 3.97
C GLY A 109 -7.70 -1.94 4.42
N ALA A 110 -7.64 -0.66 4.03
CA ALA A 110 -6.57 0.27 4.41
C ALA A 110 -6.34 0.37 5.94
N ASP A 111 -7.41 0.21 6.72
CA ASP A 111 -7.36 0.28 8.19
C ASP A 111 -7.17 -1.07 8.86
N LYS A 112 -7.06 -2.14 8.08
CA LYS A 112 -6.82 -3.48 8.63
C LYS A 112 -5.52 -3.53 9.41
N ARG A 113 -5.56 -4.31 10.48
CA ARG A 113 -4.38 -4.65 11.28
C ARG A 113 -4.00 -6.09 11.02
N ILE A 114 -2.72 -6.36 11.00
CA ILE A 114 -2.17 -7.70 10.78
C ILE A 114 -2.61 -8.61 11.93
N GLY A 115 -3.39 -9.61 11.58
CA GLY A 115 -3.89 -10.67 12.47
C GLY A 115 -3.14 -11.99 12.28
N LEU A 116 -3.59 -13.02 12.99
CA LEU A 116 -2.98 -14.36 12.92
C LEU A 116 -3.36 -15.13 11.65
N ASP A 117 -4.55 -14.87 11.11
CA ASP A 117 -4.99 -15.51 9.87
C ASP A 117 -4.51 -14.69 8.65
N PRO A 118 -3.60 -15.23 7.83
CA PRO A 118 -3.11 -14.55 6.65
C PRO A 118 -4.22 -14.17 5.64
N LYS A 119 -5.30 -14.95 5.59
CA LYS A 119 -6.44 -14.69 4.70
C LYS A 119 -7.22 -13.42 5.07
N GLU A 120 -7.12 -12.99 6.32
CA GLU A 120 -7.72 -11.74 6.77
C GLU A 120 -6.79 -10.54 6.55
N ASN A 121 -5.50 -10.78 6.32
CA ASN A 121 -4.46 -9.76 6.15
C ASN A 121 -4.35 -9.32 4.69
N ILE A 122 -5.47 -9.01 4.05
CA ILE A 122 -5.52 -8.64 2.64
C ILE A 122 -6.02 -7.20 2.50
N VAL A 123 -5.31 -6.42 1.67
CA VAL A 123 -5.70 -5.08 1.22
C VAL A 123 -5.90 -5.12 -0.30
N ASN A 124 -7.02 -4.59 -0.77
CA ASN A 124 -7.34 -4.50 -2.18
C ASN A 124 -7.26 -3.04 -2.64
N VAL A 125 -6.43 -2.78 -3.62
CA VAL A 125 -6.22 -1.47 -4.24
C VAL A 125 -6.91 -1.46 -5.59
N TYR A 126 -7.81 -0.50 -5.80
CA TYR A 126 -8.55 -0.35 -7.05
C TYR A 126 -8.12 0.91 -7.76
N TYR A 127 -7.78 0.73 -9.02
CA TYR A 127 -7.51 1.79 -9.97
C TYR A 127 -8.60 1.81 -11.02
N SER A 128 -9.06 3.00 -11.39
CA SER A 128 -9.93 3.21 -12.55
C SER A 128 -9.14 3.82 -13.69
N ILE A 129 -9.52 3.47 -14.93
CA ILE A 129 -8.89 4.05 -16.10
C ILE A 129 -9.13 5.56 -16.09
N ASP A 130 -8.07 6.32 -16.34
CA ASP A 130 -8.17 7.76 -16.50
C ASP A 130 -8.74 8.08 -17.89
N VAL A 131 -10.03 8.43 -17.92
CA VAL A 131 -10.78 8.69 -19.16
C VAL A 131 -11.45 10.07 -19.15
N ILE A 132 -11.24 10.86 -18.10
CA ILE A 132 -11.82 12.19 -18.01
C ILE A 132 -11.04 13.13 -18.92
N GLY A 133 -11.74 13.74 -19.89
CA GLY A 133 -11.13 14.70 -20.80
C GLY A 133 -10.77 16.01 -20.09
N LYS A 134 -9.53 16.42 -20.18
CA LYS A 134 -9.06 17.69 -19.62
C LYS A 134 -9.71 18.91 -20.26
N GLU A 135 -10.14 18.75 -21.51
CA GLU A 135 -10.89 19.78 -22.26
C GLU A 135 -12.34 19.85 -21.79
N ASP A 136 -12.97 18.70 -21.57
CA ASP A 136 -14.37 18.59 -21.14
C ASP A 136 -14.47 17.50 -20.05
N PRO A 137 -14.60 17.88 -18.77
CA PRO A 137 -14.68 16.95 -17.66
C PRO A 137 -15.86 15.96 -17.72
N ASP A 138 -16.87 16.29 -18.52
CA ASP A 138 -18.06 15.46 -18.70
C ASP A 138 -17.92 14.47 -19.87
N LYS A 139 -16.82 14.55 -20.62
CA LYS A 139 -16.57 13.70 -21.78
C LYS A 139 -15.22 13.01 -21.69
N PRO A 140 -15.21 11.69 -21.53
CA PRO A 140 -13.97 10.93 -21.57
C PRO A 140 -13.33 10.99 -22.96
N ASP A 141 -12.01 11.26 -22.99
CA ASP A 141 -11.22 11.30 -24.22
C ASP A 141 -10.23 10.12 -24.34
N ASN A 142 -10.13 9.30 -23.31
CA ASN A 142 -9.21 8.16 -23.19
C ASN A 142 -7.72 8.56 -23.27
N ILE A 143 -7.41 9.82 -23.00
CA ILE A 143 -6.04 10.35 -22.95
C ILE A 143 -5.77 10.78 -21.52
N PRO A 144 -4.79 10.20 -20.83
CA PRO A 144 -4.43 10.61 -19.48
C PRO A 144 -4.02 12.07 -19.40
N ASP A 145 -4.52 12.79 -18.42
CA ASP A 145 -4.26 14.22 -18.20
C ASP A 145 -2.78 14.60 -18.16
N LYS A 146 -1.93 13.65 -17.71
CA LYS A 146 -0.47 13.87 -17.68
C LYS A 146 0.15 14.08 -19.08
N TYR A 147 -0.52 13.62 -20.14
CA TYR A 147 -0.10 13.82 -21.53
C TYR A 147 -0.80 15.00 -22.20
N GLN A 148 -1.60 15.75 -21.44
CA GLN A 148 -2.33 16.89 -21.94
C GLN A 148 -1.81 18.19 -21.33
N ILE A 149 -1.65 19.21 -22.16
CA ILE A 149 -1.28 20.56 -21.77
C ILE A 149 -2.44 21.50 -22.09
N THR A 150 -2.86 22.28 -21.12
CA THR A 150 -3.91 23.30 -21.28
C THR A 150 -3.27 24.64 -21.53
N PHE A 151 -3.62 25.27 -22.64
CA PHE A 151 -3.33 26.68 -22.91
C PHE A 151 -4.54 27.50 -22.58
N THR A 152 -4.33 28.57 -21.83
CA THR A 152 -5.40 29.53 -21.48
C THR A 152 -4.96 30.93 -21.92
N TYR A 153 -5.79 31.56 -22.71
CA TYR A 153 -5.54 32.91 -23.24
C TYR A 153 -6.44 33.89 -22.50
N VAL A 154 -5.83 34.84 -21.81
CA VAL A 154 -6.53 35.86 -21.02
C VAL A 154 -6.06 37.27 -21.40
N SER A 155 -6.92 38.26 -21.27
CA SER A 155 -6.49 39.65 -21.33
C SER A 155 -5.80 40.05 -20.03
N ALA A 156 -4.68 40.76 -20.14
CA ALA A 156 -4.02 41.32 -18.96
C ALA A 156 -4.80 42.47 -18.33
N ASP A 157 -5.68 43.12 -19.11
CA ASP A 157 -6.49 44.22 -18.72
C ASP A 157 -7.75 44.28 -19.59
N GLU A 158 -8.87 43.82 -19.02
CA GLU A 158 -10.13 43.67 -19.77
C GLU A 158 -10.73 45.04 -20.18
N ASP A 159 -10.36 46.14 -19.49
CA ASP A 159 -10.77 47.49 -19.86
C ASP A 159 -10.03 47.99 -21.11
N LYS A 160 -8.90 47.39 -21.43
CA LYS A 160 -8.06 47.78 -22.60
C LYS A 160 -8.19 46.84 -23.80
N GLY A 161 -8.70 45.67 -23.59
CA GLY A 161 -8.91 44.71 -24.67
C GLY A 161 -9.39 43.33 -24.20
N THR A 162 -10.09 42.65 -25.09
CA THR A 162 -10.62 41.30 -24.81
C THR A 162 -9.98 40.26 -25.73
N VAL A 163 -9.80 39.08 -25.20
CA VAL A 163 -9.46 37.90 -25.99
C VAL A 163 -10.77 37.27 -26.48
N THR A 164 -10.88 37.08 -27.81
CA THR A 164 -12.06 36.50 -28.45
C THR A 164 -11.69 35.25 -29.22
N GLY A 165 -12.62 34.34 -29.41
CA GLY A 165 -12.39 33.06 -30.08
C GLY A 165 -12.10 31.95 -29.10
N ILE A 166 -11.13 31.10 -29.41
CA ILE A 166 -10.70 30.00 -28.54
C ILE A 166 -9.89 30.59 -27.38
N THR A 167 -10.50 30.60 -26.19
CA THR A 167 -9.85 31.11 -24.96
C THR A 167 -9.21 30.01 -24.13
N ARG A 168 -9.49 28.77 -24.43
CA ARG A 168 -8.89 27.59 -23.81
C ARG A 168 -8.71 26.48 -24.86
N GLU A 169 -7.55 25.88 -24.86
CA GLU A 169 -7.18 24.81 -25.78
C GLU A 169 -6.43 23.71 -24.98
N VAL A 170 -6.69 22.47 -25.31
CA VAL A 170 -5.98 21.31 -24.74
C VAL A 170 -5.28 20.57 -25.90
N ALA A 171 -3.98 20.36 -25.76
CA ALA A 171 -3.19 19.62 -26.72
C ALA A 171 -2.49 18.43 -26.06
N THR A 172 -2.37 17.31 -26.75
CA THR A 172 -1.55 16.20 -26.28
C THR A 172 -0.06 16.52 -26.47
N VAL A 173 0.79 15.99 -25.59
CA VAL A 173 2.25 16.19 -25.68
C VAL A 173 2.79 15.69 -27.03
N TYR A 174 2.17 14.67 -27.60
CA TYR A 174 2.55 14.13 -28.91
C TYR A 174 2.30 15.14 -30.05
N GLU A 175 1.16 15.83 -30.03
CA GLU A 175 0.83 16.84 -31.04
C GLU A 175 1.78 18.04 -31.00
N ILE A 176 2.18 18.45 -29.80
CA ILE A 176 3.13 19.58 -29.62
C ILE A 176 4.50 19.28 -30.22
N PHE A 177 4.98 18.04 -30.13
CA PHE A 177 6.26 17.65 -30.70
C PHE A 177 6.23 17.45 -32.22
N THR A 178 5.07 17.10 -32.81
CA THR A 178 4.95 16.92 -34.25
C THR A 178 4.78 18.24 -35.01
N ASP A 179 4.16 19.26 -34.45
CA ASP A 179 4.00 20.57 -35.05
C ASP A 179 5.29 21.43 -35.03
N SER A 180 6.27 21.09 -34.22
CA SER A 180 7.54 21.79 -34.15
C SER A 180 8.54 21.40 -35.28
N GLU A 181 8.19 20.43 -36.13
CA GLU A 181 9.03 19.97 -37.28
C GLU A 181 8.53 20.51 -38.63
N THR A 182 7.58 21.43 -38.67
CA THR A 182 7.16 22.19 -39.87
C THR A 182 7.52 23.64 -39.71
#